data_b905c7e191ecd4c1ff52f5ce9e76c01a
#
_entry.id   b905c7e191ecd4c1ff52f5ce9e76c01a
#
_cell.length_a   1.000
_cell.length_b   1.000
_cell.length_c   1.000
_cell.angle_alpha   90.00
_cell.angle_beta   90.00
_cell.angle_gamma   90.00
#
_symmetry.space_group_name_H-M   'P 1'
#
loop_
_entity.id
_entity.type
_entity.pdbx_description
1 polymer ?
#
loop_
_entity_poly.entity_id
_entity_poly.type
_entity_poly.pdbx_seq_one_letter_code
_entity_poly.pdbx_strand_id
1 'polypeptide(L)'
;MILEAFLLSLNCVVILLILGGAGYVTAARGWYDKSSRILLARLVTFLSLPAYLFSSVMQTLDHDGLLTLVGSMATPFISIWTCFLLSRIIARVCHVEGVHSGVFSSAFTATNNMFIGLPVSLALFGTEAMVPTLLYFFANTTFFWTVGNYMEAADGRLATMQKPQKVFSAQTFKRIFTPPLLGFLTAIVFILLDFTPPKAIMDAAHYMGGITTPLALVFVGCMLYNIGIRNIRVTKDMLWVYIGRFVICPLVCLVLTYVIPIPPLFAKVYVIQAALPCITQIAVLAEFHHADVKFATTAVASTLFSLAVIPAWMILVTMLIPS
;
A
#
# COMPACT_ATOMS: atom_id res chain seq x y z
N MET A 1 -19.86 -18.64 -6.40
CA MET A 1 -18.74 -17.75 -6.85
C MET A 1 -19.03 -16.25 -6.67
N ILE A 2 -19.91 -15.62 -7.48
CA ILE A 2 -20.15 -14.16 -7.37
C ILE A 2 -20.74 -13.75 -6.02
N LEU A 3 -21.75 -14.48 -5.52
CA LEU A 3 -22.35 -14.23 -4.21
C LEU A 3 -21.33 -14.44 -3.08
N GLU A 4 -20.51 -15.44 -3.14
CA GLU A 4 -19.44 -15.69 -2.17
C GLU A 4 -18.40 -14.57 -2.20
N ALA A 5 -17.95 -14.15 -3.39
CA ALA A 5 -17.03 -13.02 -3.54
C ALA A 5 -17.64 -11.72 -2.98
N PHE A 6 -18.92 -11.50 -3.20
CA PHE A 6 -19.65 -10.35 -2.63
C PHE A 6 -19.71 -10.44 -1.10
N LEU A 7 -20.07 -11.60 -0.54
CA LEU A 7 -20.13 -11.79 0.91
C LEU A 7 -18.75 -11.67 1.57
N LEU A 8 -17.70 -12.21 0.95
CA LEU A 8 -16.32 -12.04 1.43
C LEU A 8 -15.88 -10.57 1.41
N SER A 9 -16.20 -9.86 0.33
CA SER A 9 -15.87 -8.44 0.24
C SER A 9 -16.66 -7.58 1.23
N LEU A 10 -17.94 -7.92 1.47
CA LEU A 10 -18.74 -7.26 2.48
C LEU A 10 -18.17 -7.50 3.89
N ASN A 11 -17.79 -8.74 4.20
CA ASN A 11 -17.12 -9.08 5.46
C ASN A 11 -15.81 -8.30 5.64
N CYS A 12 -15.00 -8.19 4.59
CA CYS A 12 -13.79 -7.36 4.58
C CYS A 12 -14.11 -5.90 4.94
N VAL A 13 -15.12 -5.29 4.28
CA VAL A 13 -15.54 -3.90 4.58
C VAL A 13 -16.00 -3.76 6.02
N VAL A 14 -16.76 -4.72 6.55
CA VAL A 14 -17.21 -4.71 7.94
C VAL A 14 -16.02 -4.75 8.91
N ILE A 15 -15.02 -5.59 8.65
CA ILE A 15 -13.77 -5.63 9.44
C ILE A 15 -13.06 -4.27 9.42
N LEU A 16 -12.90 -3.67 8.23
CA LEU A 16 -12.29 -2.34 8.06
C LEU A 16 -13.06 -1.26 8.84
N LEU A 17 -14.40 -1.31 8.78
CA LEU A 17 -15.26 -0.36 9.48
C LEU A 17 -15.22 -0.53 11.01
N ILE A 18 -15.21 -1.75 11.52
CA ILE A 18 -15.15 -2.02 12.96
C ILE A 18 -13.79 -1.57 13.51
N LEU A 19 -12.69 -2.03 12.94
CA LEU A 19 -11.35 -1.74 13.46
C LEU A 19 -10.93 -0.29 13.16
N GLY A 20 -11.19 0.20 11.95
CA GLY A 20 -10.96 1.60 11.59
C GLY A 20 -11.88 2.54 12.38
N GLY A 21 -13.16 2.16 12.56
CA GLY A 21 -14.11 2.89 13.40
C GLY A 21 -13.68 2.98 14.86
N ALA A 22 -13.15 1.89 15.43
CA ALA A 22 -12.57 1.91 16.78
C ALA A 22 -11.42 2.93 16.87
N GLY A 23 -10.51 2.95 15.88
CA GLY A 23 -9.43 3.94 15.79
C GLY A 23 -9.96 5.38 15.65
N TYR A 24 -10.98 5.59 14.83
CA TYR A 24 -11.61 6.90 14.65
C TYR A 24 -12.27 7.40 15.94
N VAL A 25 -13.07 6.56 16.61
CA VAL A 25 -13.80 6.91 17.85
C VAL A 25 -12.83 7.19 19.00
N THR A 26 -11.79 6.38 19.16
CA THR A 26 -10.78 6.57 20.21
C THR A 26 -9.95 7.82 19.96
N ALA A 27 -9.66 8.15 18.70
CA ALA A 27 -9.03 9.42 18.31
C ALA A 27 -9.95 10.62 18.63
N ALA A 28 -11.26 10.51 18.33
CA ALA A 28 -12.25 11.55 18.65
C ALA A 28 -12.39 11.79 20.16
N ARG A 29 -12.12 10.77 20.98
CA ARG A 29 -12.08 10.87 22.45
C ARG A 29 -10.75 11.41 23.00
N GLY A 30 -9.80 11.79 22.14
CA GLY A 30 -8.53 12.36 22.54
C GLY A 30 -7.50 11.37 23.09
N TRP A 31 -7.64 10.05 22.79
CA TRP A 31 -6.66 9.04 23.27
C TRP A 31 -5.28 9.20 22.64
N TYR A 32 -5.20 9.83 21.46
CA TYR A 32 -3.96 9.88 20.67
C TYR A 32 -3.54 11.33 20.40
N ASP A 33 -2.42 11.70 20.95
CA ASP A 33 -1.66 12.89 20.55
C ASP A 33 -0.76 12.58 19.33
N LYS A 34 0.04 13.55 18.89
CA LYS A 34 0.97 13.36 17.76
C LYS A 34 2.00 12.25 18.05
N SER A 35 2.47 12.13 19.29
CA SER A 35 3.49 11.15 19.69
C SER A 35 2.93 9.74 19.72
N SER A 36 1.73 9.55 20.23
CA SER A 36 1.03 8.25 20.28
C SER A 36 0.72 7.71 18.87
N ARG A 37 0.34 8.58 17.92
CA ARG A 37 0.13 8.19 16.53
C ARG A 37 1.42 7.71 15.86
N ILE A 38 2.53 8.41 16.10
CA ILE A 38 3.85 8.00 15.63
C ILE A 38 4.24 6.65 16.26
N LEU A 39 3.95 6.46 17.54
CA LEU A 39 4.20 5.18 18.22
C LEU A 39 3.40 4.04 17.59
N LEU A 40 2.10 4.21 17.32
CA LEU A 40 1.27 3.20 16.62
C LEU A 40 1.89 2.82 15.26
N ALA A 41 2.24 3.82 14.44
CA ALA A 41 2.86 3.58 13.15
C ALA A 41 4.21 2.82 13.29
N ARG A 42 5.01 3.16 14.32
CA ARG A 42 6.28 2.47 14.60
C ARG A 42 6.07 1.04 15.06
N LEU A 43 5.12 0.78 15.95
CA LEU A 43 4.80 -0.59 16.40
C LEU A 43 4.39 -1.48 15.23
N VAL A 44 3.57 -0.95 14.32
CA VAL A 44 3.20 -1.68 13.09
C VAL A 44 4.43 -1.90 12.21
N THR A 45 5.16 -0.85 11.85
CA THR A 45 6.18 -0.89 10.81
C THR A 45 7.48 -1.57 11.27
N PHE A 46 7.89 -1.38 12.54
CA PHE A 46 9.20 -1.83 13.02
C PHE A 46 9.14 -3.10 13.85
N LEU A 47 7.97 -3.48 14.35
CA LEU A 47 7.84 -4.61 15.26
C LEU A 47 6.90 -5.69 14.69
N SER A 48 5.61 -5.37 14.50
CA SER A 48 4.63 -6.40 14.16
C SER A 48 4.71 -6.86 12.70
N LEU A 49 4.87 -5.95 11.73
CA LEU A 49 4.99 -6.31 10.31
C LEU A 49 6.21 -7.19 10.01
N PRO A 50 7.44 -6.86 10.44
CA PRO A 50 8.59 -7.72 10.20
C PRO A 50 8.40 -9.13 10.79
N ALA A 51 7.86 -9.23 12.01
CA ALA A 51 7.58 -10.50 12.66
C ALA A 51 6.49 -11.29 11.93
N TYR A 52 5.43 -10.60 11.49
CA TYR A 52 4.36 -11.20 10.69
C TYR A 52 4.90 -11.78 9.39
N LEU A 53 5.66 -10.99 8.64
CA LEU A 53 6.20 -11.39 7.34
C LEU A 53 7.20 -12.55 7.49
N PHE A 54 8.07 -12.49 8.50
CA PHE A 54 8.99 -13.56 8.79
C PHE A 54 8.26 -14.87 9.10
N SER A 55 7.36 -14.86 10.09
CA SER A 55 6.67 -16.10 10.53
C SER A 55 5.77 -16.69 9.45
N SER A 56 5.07 -15.85 8.70
CA SER A 56 4.15 -16.32 7.69
C SER A 56 4.85 -16.82 6.43
N VAL A 57 5.93 -16.15 5.98
CA VAL A 57 6.73 -16.61 4.83
C VAL A 57 7.38 -17.96 5.12
N MET A 58 7.93 -18.13 6.34
CA MET A 58 8.50 -19.40 6.79
C MET A 58 7.47 -20.55 6.85
N GLN A 59 6.16 -20.24 6.95
CA GLN A 59 5.07 -21.23 6.99
C GLN A 59 4.48 -21.52 5.62
N THR A 60 4.58 -20.60 4.65
CA THR A 60 3.84 -20.67 3.38
C THR A 60 4.72 -20.89 2.15
N LEU A 61 6.02 -20.64 2.26
CA LEU A 61 6.96 -20.78 1.14
C LEU A 61 7.95 -21.91 1.38
N ASP A 62 8.23 -22.59 0.29
CA ASP A 62 9.32 -23.55 0.12
C ASP A 62 10.25 -23.11 -1.03
N HIS A 63 11.24 -23.94 -1.38
CA HIS A 63 12.16 -23.66 -2.49
C HIS A 63 11.47 -23.50 -3.85
N ASP A 64 10.43 -24.28 -4.13
CA ASP A 64 9.69 -24.21 -5.40
C ASP A 64 8.86 -22.93 -5.47
N GLY A 65 8.29 -22.51 -4.34
CA GLY A 65 7.60 -21.23 -4.21
C GLY A 65 8.49 -20.04 -4.50
N LEU A 66 9.80 -20.09 -4.17
CA LEU A 66 10.73 -19.00 -4.46
C LEU A 66 10.92 -18.77 -5.97
N LEU A 67 10.92 -19.81 -6.81
CA LEU A 67 10.99 -19.67 -8.27
C LEU A 67 9.76 -18.97 -8.84
N THR A 68 8.58 -19.30 -8.32
CA THR A 68 7.32 -18.65 -8.68
C THR A 68 7.33 -17.15 -8.31
N LEU A 69 7.97 -16.78 -7.18
CA LEU A 69 8.14 -15.39 -6.77
C LEU A 69 8.87 -14.56 -7.82
N VAL A 70 10.01 -15.05 -8.30
CA VAL A 70 10.85 -14.31 -9.26
C VAL A 70 10.08 -14.05 -10.55
N GLY A 71 9.38 -15.08 -11.09
CA GLY A 71 8.57 -14.95 -12.29
C GLY A 71 7.41 -13.97 -12.14
N SER A 72 6.79 -13.94 -10.96
CA SER A 72 5.63 -13.10 -10.69
C SER A 72 5.96 -11.65 -10.32
N MET A 73 7.22 -11.33 -10.00
CA MET A 73 7.66 -9.99 -9.58
C MET A 73 7.57 -8.94 -10.70
N ALA A 74 7.71 -9.35 -11.96
CA ALA A 74 7.69 -8.43 -13.11
C ALA A 74 6.37 -7.66 -13.22
N THR A 75 5.24 -8.32 -12.98
CA THR A 75 3.90 -7.73 -13.14
C THR A 75 3.68 -6.50 -12.27
N PRO A 76 3.88 -6.50 -10.93
CA PRO A 76 3.70 -5.30 -10.11
C PRO A 76 4.69 -4.19 -10.48
N PHE A 77 5.95 -4.50 -10.82
CA PHE A 77 6.89 -3.49 -11.27
C PHE A 77 6.43 -2.81 -12.57
N ILE A 78 6.12 -3.57 -13.60
CA ILE A 78 5.63 -3.03 -14.88
C ILE A 78 4.33 -2.25 -14.67
N SER A 79 3.39 -2.75 -13.85
CA SER A 79 2.14 -2.06 -13.54
C SER A 79 2.38 -0.69 -12.91
N ILE A 80 3.20 -0.61 -11.86
CA ILE A 80 3.47 0.64 -11.15
C ILE A 80 4.18 1.66 -12.04
N TRP A 81 5.20 1.24 -12.81
CA TRP A 81 5.89 2.15 -13.73
C TRP A 81 4.99 2.61 -14.87
N THR A 82 4.12 1.75 -15.41
CA THR A 82 3.12 2.14 -16.41
C THR A 82 2.12 3.14 -15.82
N CYS A 83 1.60 2.90 -14.62
CA CYS A 83 0.72 3.85 -13.93
C CYS A 83 1.40 5.20 -13.68
N PHE A 84 2.68 5.20 -13.31
CA PHE A 84 3.47 6.43 -13.18
C PHE A 84 3.57 7.19 -14.50
N LEU A 85 3.91 6.53 -15.60
CA LEU A 85 3.98 7.17 -16.91
C LEU A 85 2.62 7.75 -17.33
N LEU A 86 1.54 7.01 -17.13
CA LEU A 86 0.18 7.48 -17.37
C LEU A 86 -0.16 8.70 -16.49
N SER A 87 0.24 8.70 -15.21
CA SER A 87 0.04 9.85 -14.33
C SER A 87 0.70 11.12 -14.88
N ARG A 88 1.90 10.98 -15.46
CA ARG A 88 2.64 12.11 -16.07
C ARG A 88 1.98 12.62 -17.34
N ILE A 89 1.44 11.70 -18.15
CA ILE A 89 0.67 12.06 -19.36
C ILE A 89 -0.61 12.80 -18.96
N ILE A 90 -1.38 12.24 -18.03
CA ILE A 90 -2.63 12.83 -17.53
C ILE A 90 -2.37 14.20 -16.89
N ALA A 91 -1.32 14.33 -16.08
CA ALA A 91 -0.95 15.61 -15.47
C ALA A 91 -0.70 16.70 -16.52
N ARG A 92 -0.05 16.36 -17.64
CA ARG A 92 0.17 17.30 -18.76
C ARG A 92 -1.10 17.62 -19.52
N VAL A 93 -1.88 16.60 -19.92
CA VAL A 93 -3.10 16.75 -20.72
C VAL A 93 -4.19 17.48 -19.96
N CYS A 94 -4.35 17.19 -18.67
CA CYS A 94 -5.37 17.80 -17.82
C CYS A 94 -4.93 19.12 -17.18
N HIS A 95 -3.70 19.58 -17.48
CA HIS A 95 -3.12 20.81 -16.95
C HIS A 95 -3.15 20.87 -15.42
N VAL A 96 -2.67 19.79 -14.77
CA VAL A 96 -2.50 19.73 -13.32
C VAL A 96 -1.51 20.81 -12.88
N GLU A 97 -1.83 21.55 -11.83
CA GLU A 97 -0.99 22.64 -11.34
C GLU A 97 0.44 22.16 -11.01
N GLY A 98 1.45 22.87 -11.52
CA GLY A 98 2.85 22.48 -11.40
C GLY A 98 3.34 22.33 -9.95
N VAL A 99 2.77 23.13 -9.03
CA VAL A 99 3.14 23.15 -7.61
C VAL A 99 2.82 21.85 -6.86
N HIS A 100 1.94 21.01 -7.36
CA HIS A 100 1.64 19.70 -6.78
C HIS A 100 1.67 18.54 -7.79
N SER A 101 2.31 18.74 -8.94
CA SER A 101 2.41 17.74 -10.00
C SER A 101 3.17 16.47 -9.56
N GLY A 102 4.15 16.58 -8.67
CA GLY A 102 4.87 15.45 -8.09
C GLY A 102 4.04 14.69 -7.08
N VAL A 103 3.38 15.41 -6.14
CA VAL A 103 2.42 14.83 -5.19
C VAL A 103 1.28 14.15 -5.95
N PHE A 104 0.76 14.75 -7.01
CA PHE A 104 -0.25 14.15 -7.90
C PHE A 104 0.23 12.80 -8.45
N SER A 105 1.43 12.73 -9.02
CA SER A 105 1.95 11.50 -9.61
C SER A 105 2.22 10.42 -8.56
N SER A 106 2.71 10.79 -7.38
CA SER A 106 2.87 9.88 -6.24
C SER A 106 1.53 9.35 -5.75
N ALA A 107 0.52 10.21 -5.58
CA ALA A 107 -0.82 9.85 -5.14
C ALA A 107 -1.55 8.98 -6.16
N PHE A 108 -1.40 9.27 -7.45
CA PHE A 108 -1.94 8.48 -8.54
C PHE A 108 -1.35 7.07 -8.58
N THR A 109 -0.07 6.89 -8.26
CA THR A 109 0.67 5.65 -8.49
C THR A 109 0.82 4.80 -7.24
N ALA A 110 1.24 5.38 -6.11
CA ALA A 110 1.57 4.64 -4.91
C ALA A 110 0.35 4.29 -4.04
N THR A 111 0.29 3.02 -3.59
CA THR A 111 -0.84 2.46 -2.85
C THR A 111 -0.53 2.22 -1.38
N ASN A 112 -1.55 2.17 -0.55
CA ASN A 112 -1.44 1.85 0.88
C ASN A 112 -1.44 0.32 1.13
N ASN A 113 -0.40 -0.37 0.62
CA ASN A 113 -0.31 -1.83 0.66
C ASN A 113 -0.25 -2.40 2.07
N MET A 114 0.50 -1.77 3.01
CA MET A 114 0.75 -2.36 4.32
C MET A 114 -0.39 -2.12 5.31
N PHE A 115 -0.88 -0.89 5.40
CA PHE A 115 -1.90 -0.58 6.40
C PHE A 115 -3.32 -0.99 5.98
N ILE A 116 -3.60 -1.02 4.68
CA ILE A 116 -4.90 -1.41 4.13
C ILE A 116 -4.79 -2.66 3.27
N GLY A 117 -3.82 -2.72 2.38
CA GLY A 117 -3.71 -3.79 1.40
C GLY A 117 -3.47 -5.16 2.00
N LEU A 118 -2.59 -5.29 2.99
CA LEU A 118 -2.35 -6.56 3.65
C LEU A 118 -3.59 -7.06 4.42
N PRO A 119 -4.24 -6.26 5.30
CA PRO A 119 -5.51 -6.65 5.92
C PRO A 119 -6.60 -7.04 4.91
N VAL A 120 -6.74 -6.28 3.82
CA VAL A 120 -7.72 -6.55 2.76
C VAL A 120 -7.41 -7.88 2.07
N SER A 121 -6.17 -8.10 1.65
CA SER A 121 -5.79 -9.34 0.96
C SER A 121 -5.98 -10.57 1.83
N LEU A 122 -5.65 -10.47 3.12
CA LEU A 122 -5.87 -11.57 4.08
C LEU A 122 -7.36 -11.87 4.30
N ALA A 123 -8.18 -10.82 4.38
CA ALA A 123 -9.62 -10.98 4.55
C ALA A 123 -10.31 -11.57 3.32
N LEU A 124 -9.80 -11.26 2.10
CA LEU A 124 -10.39 -11.71 0.84
C LEU A 124 -9.88 -13.08 0.37
N PHE A 125 -8.60 -13.37 0.58
CA PHE A 125 -7.92 -14.51 -0.03
C PHE A 125 -7.17 -15.40 0.96
N GLY A 126 -7.22 -15.08 2.26
CA GLY A 126 -6.51 -15.84 3.29
C GLY A 126 -4.99 -15.59 3.29
N THR A 127 -4.28 -16.44 4.03
CA THR A 127 -2.82 -16.31 4.26
C THR A 127 -1.99 -16.49 2.97
N GLU A 128 -2.49 -17.21 1.98
CA GLU A 128 -1.84 -17.41 0.68
C GLU A 128 -1.66 -16.10 -0.10
N ALA A 129 -2.51 -15.09 0.16
CA ALA A 129 -2.40 -13.77 -0.46
C ALA A 129 -1.19 -12.95 0.03
N MET A 130 -0.52 -13.39 1.08
CA MET A 130 0.55 -12.62 1.68
C MET A 130 1.73 -12.43 0.73
N VAL A 131 2.15 -13.50 0.09
CA VAL A 131 3.30 -13.49 -0.83
C VAL A 131 3.09 -12.51 -2.00
N PRO A 132 2.01 -12.61 -2.80
CA PRO A 132 1.77 -11.63 -3.86
C PRO A 132 1.57 -10.20 -3.31
N THR A 133 0.97 -10.03 -2.13
CA THR A 133 0.87 -8.70 -1.48
C THR A 133 2.25 -8.10 -1.23
N LEU A 134 3.22 -8.91 -0.78
CA LEU A 134 4.58 -8.47 -0.52
C LEU A 134 5.36 -8.12 -1.80
N LEU A 135 5.18 -8.90 -2.87
CA LEU A 135 5.79 -8.56 -4.16
C LEU A 135 5.28 -7.22 -4.68
N TYR A 136 3.98 -6.98 -4.55
CA TYR A 136 3.40 -5.69 -4.91
C TYR A 136 3.91 -4.57 -3.99
N PHE A 137 3.99 -4.81 -2.69
CA PHE A 137 4.58 -3.86 -1.73
C PHE A 137 6.02 -3.51 -2.06
N PHE A 138 6.84 -4.47 -2.43
CA PHE A 138 8.23 -4.22 -2.78
C PHE A 138 8.35 -3.29 -4.00
N ALA A 139 7.58 -3.56 -5.06
CA ALA A 139 7.53 -2.71 -6.24
C ALA A 139 7.02 -1.29 -5.90
N ASN A 140 5.94 -1.20 -5.12
CA ASN A 140 5.36 0.07 -4.67
C ASN A 140 6.32 0.89 -3.80
N THR A 141 6.98 0.24 -2.84
CA THR A 141 7.95 0.88 -1.95
C THR A 141 9.18 1.36 -2.71
N THR A 142 9.66 0.56 -3.66
CA THR A 142 10.77 0.94 -4.54
C THR A 142 10.43 2.21 -5.33
N PHE A 143 9.26 2.24 -5.97
CA PHE A 143 8.78 3.42 -6.68
C PHE A 143 8.65 4.63 -5.75
N PHE A 144 7.94 4.47 -4.63
CA PHE A 144 7.60 5.59 -3.74
C PHE A 144 8.83 6.26 -3.13
N TRP A 145 9.78 5.47 -2.62
CA TRP A 145 10.98 6.02 -1.97
C TRP A 145 12.05 6.51 -2.95
N THR A 146 11.98 6.11 -4.21
CA THR A 146 12.87 6.63 -5.26
C THR A 146 12.22 7.80 -6.00
N VAL A 147 11.40 7.50 -6.99
CA VAL A 147 10.81 8.49 -7.89
C VAL A 147 9.73 9.31 -7.21
N GLY A 148 8.83 8.70 -6.42
CA GLY A 148 7.79 9.42 -5.68
C GLY A 148 8.39 10.47 -4.75
N ASN A 149 9.32 10.08 -3.88
CA ASN A 149 10.02 11.00 -2.97
C ASN A 149 10.76 12.14 -3.71
N TYR A 150 11.39 11.83 -4.87
CA TYR A 150 12.04 12.85 -5.69
C TYR A 150 11.04 13.84 -6.28
N MET A 151 9.92 13.35 -6.79
CA MET A 151 8.87 14.19 -7.38
C MET A 151 8.23 15.12 -6.35
N GLU A 152 7.93 14.62 -5.14
CA GLU A 152 7.42 15.44 -4.04
C GLU A 152 8.44 16.49 -3.58
N ALA A 153 9.72 16.12 -3.51
CA ALA A 153 10.80 17.06 -3.25
C ALA A 153 10.96 18.11 -4.37
N ALA A 154 10.64 17.77 -5.61
CA ALA A 154 10.63 18.74 -6.71
C ALA A 154 9.52 19.79 -6.54
N ASP A 155 8.31 19.36 -6.16
CA ASP A 155 7.20 20.27 -5.85
C ASP A 155 7.56 21.23 -4.69
N GLY A 156 8.13 20.72 -3.60
CA GLY A 156 8.55 21.54 -2.48
C GLY A 156 9.64 22.55 -2.85
N ARG A 157 10.54 22.20 -3.76
CA ARG A 157 11.55 23.16 -4.29
C ARG A 157 10.93 24.26 -5.12
N LEU A 158 9.92 23.95 -5.93
CA LEU A 158 9.17 24.95 -6.68
C LEU A 158 8.47 25.94 -5.71
N ALA A 159 7.94 25.43 -4.61
CA ALA A 159 7.30 26.25 -3.58
C ALA A 159 8.29 27.10 -2.79
N THR A 160 9.53 26.62 -2.54
CA THR A 160 10.51 27.25 -1.64
C THR A 160 11.75 27.82 -2.33
N MET A 161 11.87 27.72 -3.66
CA MET A 161 13.01 28.17 -4.47
C MET A 161 14.38 27.56 -4.07
N GLN A 162 14.38 26.31 -3.58
CA GLN A 162 15.61 25.62 -3.13
C GLN A 162 16.32 24.84 -4.25
N LYS A 163 17.62 24.52 -4.04
CA LYS A 163 18.46 23.80 -5.02
C LYS A 163 18.06 22.31 -5.18
N PRO A 164 18.32 21.70 -6.36
CA PRO A 164 17.98 20.30 -6.64
C PRO A 164 18.71 19.30 -5.71
N GLN A 165 17.99 18.30 -5.20
CA GLN A 165 18.59 17.16 -4.49
C GLN A 165 18.83 15.99 -5.45
N LYS A 166 19.80 15.11 -5.12
CA LYS A 166 20.09 13.92 -5.92
C LYS A 166 19.00 12.86 -5.71
N VAL A 167 18.49 12.26 -6.80
CA VAL A 167 17.45 11.19 -6.78
C VAL A 167 17.96 9.95 -6.05
N PHE A 168 19.22 9.58 -6.31
CA PHE A 168 19.86 8.41 -5.73
C PHE A 168 20.86 8.83 -4.66
N SER A 169 20.58 8.46 -3.42
CA SER A 169 21.46 8.64 -2.27
C SER A 169 21.48 7.36 -1.42
N ALA A 170 22.50 7.18 -0.59
CA ALA A 170 22.55 6.08 0.38
C ALA A 170 21.34 6.08 1.32
N GLN A 171 20.77 7.25 1.59
CA GLN A 171 19.52 7.40 2.37
C GLN A 171 18.30 6.86 1.62
N THR A 172 18.21 7.06 0.31
CA THR A 172 17.15 6.50 -0.54
C THR A 172 17.19 4.98 -0.50
N PHE A 173 18.38 4.39 -0.62
CA PHE A 173 18.55 2.94 -0.55
C PHE A 173 18.12 2.38 0.82
N LYS A 174 18.50 3.01 1.93
CA LYS A 174 18.06 2.64 3.29
C LYS A 174 16.55 2.72 3.48
N ARG A 175 15.86 3.60 2.76
CA ARG A 175 14.39 3.75 2.85
C ARG A 175 13.64 2.66 2.08
N ILE A 176 14.24 2.07 1.04
CA ILE A 176 13.68 0.90 0.33
C ILE A 176 13.76 -0.33 1.23
N PHE A 177 14.90 -0.55 1.91
CA PHE A 177 15.08 -1.66 2.85
C PHE A 177 14.37 -1.37 4.18
N THR A 178 13.05 -1.34 4.11
CA THR A 178 12.19 -1.14 5.28
C THR A 178 12.22 -2.36 6.21
N PRO A 179 11.95 -2.20 7.53
CA PRO A 179 11.91 -3.33 8.45
C PRO A 179 10.99 -4.48 8.02
N PRO A 180 9.79 -4.25 7.45
CA PRO A 180 8.98 -5.32 6.87
C PRO A 180 9.71 -6.10 5.78
N LEU A 181 10.37 -5.40 4.85
CA LEU A 181 11.15 -6.06 3.80
C LEU A 181 12.30 -6.88 4.39
N LEU A 182 12.97 -6.38 5.44
CA LEU A 182 14.05 -7.15 6.11
C LEU A 182 13.50 -8.42 6.76
N GLY A 183 12.33 -8.39 7.39
CA GLY A 183 11.67 -9.59 7.93
C GLY A 183 11.39 -10.63 6.84
N PHE A 184 10.87 -10.18 5.69
CA PHE A 184 10.67 -11.03 4.52
C PHE A 184 11.98 -11.62 3.99
N LEU A 185 13.00 -10.80 3.76
CA LEU A 185 14.29 -11.26 3.24
C LEU A 185 14.97 -12.23 4.20
N THR A 186 14.86 -12.02 5.52
CA THR A 186 15.37 -12.96 6.52
C THR A 186 14.72 -14.33 6.38
N ALA A 187 13.40 -14.39 6.19
CA ALA A 187 12.69 -15.65 5.94
C ALA A 187 13.20 -16.33 4.64
N ILE A 188 13.36 -15.57 3.56
CA ILE A 188 13.93 -16.10 2.30
C ILE A 188 15.32 -16.73 2.53
N VAL A 189 16.21 -16.01 3.24
CA VAL A 189 17.55 -16.54 3.54
C VAL A 189 17.47 -17.83 4.35
N PHE A 190 16.56 -17.93 5.31
CA PHE A 190 16.38 -19.12 6.14
C PHE A 190 15.84 -20.30 5.31
N ILE A 191 14.92 -20.06 4.39
CA ILE A 191 14.42 -21.09 3.45
C ILE A 191 15.57 -21.58 2.55
N LEU A 192 16.36 -20.67 1.97
CA LEU A 192 17.48 -21.02 1.11
C LEU A 192 18.59 -21.79 1.82
N LEU A 193 18.71 -21.62 3.15
CA LEU A 193 19.69 -22.34 3.99
C LEU A 193 19.09 -23.61 4.62
N ASP A 194 17.86 -23.99 4.31
CA ASP A 194 17.10 -25.08 4.96
C ASP A 194 17.10 -24.97 6.49
N PHE A 195 17.16 -23.74 7.01
CA PHE A 195 17.20 -23.47 8.44
C PHE A 195 15.80 -23.18 8.99
N THR A 196 15.33 -24.06 9.86
CA THR A 196 14.06 -23.86 10.58
C THR A 196 14.35 -23.30 11.97
N PRO A 197 13.89 -22.07 12.29
CA PRO A 197 14.08 -21.50 13.63
C PRO A 197 13.41 -22.35 14.72
N PRO A 198 13.93 -22.30 15.99
CA PRO A 198 13.28 -22.94 17.12
C PRO A 198 11.81 -22.50 17.26
N LYS A 199 10.95 -23.44 17.67
CA LYS A 199 9.50 -23.21 17.80
C LYS A 199 9.18 -21.94 18.60
N ALA A 200 9.88 -21.68 19.71
CA ALA A 200 9.67 -20.49 20.53
C ALA A 200 9.85 -19.17 19.77
N ILE A 201 10.81 -19.11 18.82
CA ILE A 201 11.03 -17.94 17.97
C ILE A 201 9.88 -17.78 16.97
N MET A 202 9.45 -18.89 16.36
CA MET A 202 8.33 -18.89 15.42
C MET A 202 7.02 -18.47 16.09
N ASP A 203 6.72 -19.03 17.28
CA ASP A 203 5.54 -18.68 18.05
C ASP A 203 5.55 -17.21 18.48
N ALA A 204 6.69 -16.71 18.98
CA ALA A 204 6.85 -15.30 19.34
C ALA A 204 6.64 -14.36 18.13
N ALA A 205 7.22 -14.71 16.97
CA ALA A 205 7.02 -13.96 15.73
C ALA A 205 5.55 -14.02 15.27
N HIS A 206 4.89 -15.15 15.39
CA HIS A 206 3.47 -15.32 15.07
C HIS A 206 2.58 -14.45 15.97
N TYR A 207 2.75 -14.51 17.30
CA TYR A 207 1.99 -13.67 18.24
C TYR A 207 2.21 -12.17 17.98
N MET A 208 3.46 -11.76 17.82
CA MET A 208 3.79 -10.37 17.51
C MET A 208 3.21 -9.95 16.15
N GLY A 209 3.24 -10.84 15.18
CA GLY A 209 2.65 -10.64 13.85
C GLY A 209 1.13 -10.47 13.91
N GLY A 210 0.45 -11.22 14.79
CA GLY A 210 -1.00 -11.21 14.92
C GLY A 210 -1.62 -9.85 15.26
N ILE A 211 -0.87 -8.95 15.88
CA ILE A 211 -1.35 -7.58 16.17
C ILE A 211 -1.27 -6.65 14.95
N THR A 212 -0.67 -7.06 13.84
CA THR A 212 -0.45 -6.21 12.67
C THR A 212 -1.75 -5.64 12.10
N THR A 213 -2.68 -6.52 11.74
CA THR A 213 -3.96 -6.10 11.11
C THR A 213 -4.79 -5.20 12.02
N PRO A 214 -5.10 -5.56 13.28
CA PRO A 214 -5.91 -4.68 14.13
C PRO A 214 -5.21 -3.34 14.39
N LEU A 215 -3.91 -3.34 14.65
CA LEU A 215 -3.18 -2.11 14.95
C LEU A 215 -3.05 -1.19 13.73
N ALA A 216 -2.82 -1.76 12.55
CA ALA A 216 -2.78 -1.01 11.30
C ALA A 216 -4.13 -0.33 11.00
N LEU A 217 -5.24 -1.03 11.16
CA LEU A 217 -6.57 -0.48 10.89
C LEU A 217 -6.99 0.55 11.94
N VAL A 218 -6.66 0.36 13.22
CA VAL A 218 -6.83 1.39 14.26
C VAL A 218 -6.02 2.65 13.90
N PHE A 219 -4.78 2.50 13.44
CA PHE A 219 -3.97 3.63 12.99
C PHE A 219 -4.61 4.36 11.80
N VAL A 220 -5.14 3.63 10.81
CA VAL A 220 -5.87 4.23 9.67
C VAL A 220 -7.08 5.02 10.15
N GLY A 221 -7.88 4.48 11.07
CA GLY A 221 -9.01 5.20 11.67
C GLY A 221 -8.60 6.48 12.38
N CYS A 222 -7.51 6.42 13.15
CA CYS A 222 -6.88 7.59 13.77
C CYS A 222 -6.49 8.67 12.74
N MET A 223 -5.87 8.25 11.64
CA MET A 223 -5.47 9.16 10.56
C MET A 223 -6.67 9.83 9.91
N LEU A 224 -7.74 9.08 9.63
CA LEU A 224 -8.98 9.63 9.05
C LEU A 224 -9.63 10.67 9.95
N TYR A 225 -9.64 10.47 11.27
CA TYR A 225 -10.13 11.48 12.21
C TYR A 225 -9.32 12.76 12.12
N ASN A 226 -7.98 12.67 12.09
CA ASN A 226 -7.10 13.84 12.04
C ASN A 226 -7.19 14.62 10.73
N ILE A 227 -7.42 13.94 9.61
CA ILE A 227 -7.66 14.59 8.31
C ILE A 227 -8.91 15.47 8.37
N GLY A 228 -9.91 15.05 9.13
CA GLY A 228 -11.19 15.73 9.25
C GLY A 228 -12.02 15.61 7.98
N ILE A 229 -12.94 14.67 7.95
CA ILE A 229 -13.78 14.34 6.76
C ILE A 229 -14.47 15.60 6.19
N ARG A 230 -14.84 16.56 7.02
CA ARG A 230 -15.48 17.82 6.60
C ARG A 230 -14.55 18.79 5.85
N ASN A 231 -13.23 18.59 5.96
CA ASN A 231 -12.23 19.45 5.34
C ASN A 231 -11.79 18.94 3.95
N ILE A 232 -12.28 17.78 3.53
CA ILE A 232 -11.96 17.17 2.24
C ILE A 232 -12.62 17.99 1.13
N ARG A 233 -11.79 18.63 0.32
CA ARG A 233 -12.23 19.33 -0.90
C ARG A 233 -11.70 18.60 -2.12
N VAL A 234 -12.57 17.96 -2.85
CA VAL A 234 -12.22 17.28 -4.11
C VAL A 234 -12.09 18.35 -5.19
N THR A 235 -10.87 18.66 -5.59
CA THR A 235 -10.56 19.52 -6.74
C THR A 235 -10.59 18.69 -8.03
N LYS A 236 -10.52 19.36 -9.20
CA LYS A 236 -10.39 18.70 -10.51
C LYS A 236 -9.17 17.76 -10.53
N ASP A 237 -8.03 18.21 -10.03
CA ASP A 237 -6.80 17.43 -10.01
C ASP A 237 -6.91 16.23 -9.08
N MET A 238 -7.58 16.39 -7.93
CA MET A 238 -7.86 15.30 -7.00
C MET A 238 -8.82 14.26 -7.60
N LEU A 239 -9.79 14.68 -8.40
CA LEU A 239 -10.66 13.75 -9.13
C LEU A 239 -9.84 12.84 -10.07
N TRP A 240 -8.86 13.39 -10.77
CA TRP A 240 -7.95 12.60 -11.62
C TRP A 240 -7.07 11.63 -10.81
N VAL A 241 -6.65 12.01 -9.59
CA VAL A 241 -5.98 11.06 -8.69
C VAL A 241 -6.91 9.88 -8.37
N TYR A 242 -8.17 10.14 -8.03
CA TYR A 242 -9.11 9.08 -7.67
C TYR A 242 -9.48 8.19 -8.86
N ILE A 243 -9.68 8.77 -10.04
CA ILE A 243 -9.88 8.01 -11.29
C ILE A 243 -8.64 7.14 -11.56
N GLY A 244 -7.45 7.71 -11.41
CA GLY A 244 -6.19 6.98 -11.53
C GLY A 244 -6.11 5.78 -10.61
N ARG A 245 -6.31 6.01 -9.32
CA ARG A 245 -6.21 4.99 -8.28
C ARG A 245 -7.24 3.87 -8.43
N PHE A 246 -8.49 4.26 -8.67
CA PHE A 246 -9.61 3.33 -8.55
C PHE A 246 -10.07 2.73 -9.87
N VAL A 247 -9.63 3.30 -11.00
CA VAL A 247 -10.00 2.81 -12.33
C VAL A 247 -8.77 2.47 -13.16
N ILE A 248 -7.88 3.45 -13.41
CA ILE A 248 -6.78 3.28 -14.37
C ILE A 248 -5.75 2.27 -13.86
N CYS A 249 -5.26 2.42 -12.62
CA CYS A 249 -4.22 1.53 -12.10
C CYS A 249 -4.65 0.06 -11.99
N PRO A 250 -5.83 -0.27 -11.45
CA PRO A 250 -6.28 -1.65 -11.44
C PRO A 250 -6.60 -2.20 -12.83
N LEU A 251 -7.07 -1.38 -13.79
CA LEU A 251 -7.24 -1.79 -15.18
C LEU A 251 -5.90 -2.11 -15.84
N VAL A 252 -4.89 -1.26 -15.67
CA VAL A 252 -3.52 -1.52 -16.15
C VAL A 252 -3.00 -2.84 -15.59
N CYS A 253 -3.16 -3.04 -14.28
CA CYS A 253 -2.74 -4.28 -13.64
C CYS A 253 -3.49 -5.49 -14.20
N LEU A 254 -4.81 -5.39 -14.35
CA LEU A 254 -5.65 -6.44 -14.92
C LEU A 254 -5.21 -6.82 -16.35
N VAL A 255 -4.99 -5.83 -17.21
CA VAL A 255 -4.49 -6.07 -18.58
C VAL A 255 -3.14 -6.81 -18.55
N LEU A 256 -2.24 -6.42 -17.66
CA LEU A 256 -0.94 -7.09 -17.55
C LEU A 256 -1.06 -8.54 -17.09
N THR A 257 -2.05 -8.89 -16.27
CA THR A 257 -2.27 -10.28 -15.84
C THR A 257 -2.73 -11.21 -16.98
N TYR A 258 -3.25 -10.65 -18.07
CA TYR A 258 -3.54 -11.42 -19.28
C TYR A 258 -2.34 -11.58 -20.23
N VAL A 259 -1.37 -10.67 -20.12
CA VAL A 259 -0.16 -10.68 -20.98
C VAL A 259 0.97 -11.48 -20.33
N ILE A 260 1.11 -11.36 -19.01
CA ILE A 260 2.18 -12.02 -18.24
C ILE A 260 1.59 -13.23 -17.54
N PRO A 261 2.06 -14.45 -17.82
CA PRO A 261 1.56 -15.66 -17.17
C PRO A 261 1.96 -15.68 -15.69
N ILE A 262 0.98 -15.51 -14.81
CA ILE A 262 1.15 -15.57 -13.36
C ILE A 262 0.02 -16.40 -12.74
N PRO A 263 0.22 -16.99 -11.54
CA PRO A 263 -0.83 -17.75 -10.87
C PRO A 263 -2.11 -16.92 -10.68
N PRO A 264 -3.31 -17.52 -10.84
CA PRO A 264 -4.58 -16.78 -10.72
C PRO A 264 -4.75 -16.04 -9.41
N LEU A 265 -4.30 -16.61 -8.29
CA LEU A 265 -4.31 -15.94 -6.99
C LEU A 265 -3.47 -14.65 -7.00
N PHE A 266 -2.26 -14.71 -7.59
CA PHE A 266 -1.36 -13.55 -7.70
C PHE A 266 -2.00 -12.46 -8.55
N ALA A 267 -2.62 -12.84 -9.68
CA ALA A 267 -3.33 -11.92 -10.55
C ALA A 267 -4.46 -11.18 -9.81
N LYS A 268 -5.31 -11.91 -9.08
CA LYS A 268 -6.40 -11.33 -8.27
C LYS A 268 -5.87 -10.37 -7.20
N VAL A 269 -4.86 -10.81 -6.45
CA VAL A 269 -4.25 -9.99 -5.40
C VAL A 269 -3.62 -8.72 -5.98
N TYR A 270 -2.89 -8.79 -7.09
CA TYR A 270 -2.25 -7.62 -7.71
C TYR A 270 -3.27 -6.58 -8.17
N VAL A 271 -4.38 -7.01 -8.78
CA VAL A 271 -5.44 -6.08 -9.20
C VAL A 271 -6.09 -5.40 -7.99
N ILE A 272 -6.36 -6.15 -6.91
CA ILE A 272 -6.88 -5.57 -5.66
C ILE A 272 -5.85 -4.61 -5.04
N GLN A 273 -4.55 -4.96 -5.00
CA GLN A 273 -3.50 -4.08 -4.50
C GLN A 273 -3.38 -2.79 -5.35
N ALA A 274 -3.58 -2.89 -6.66
CA ALA A 274 -3.62 -1.73 -7.55
C ALA A 274 -4.85 -0.84 -7.30
N ALA A 275 -5.96 -1.37 -6.83
CA ALA A 275 -7.20 -0.65 -6.53
C ALA A 275 -7.25 -0.03 -5.11
N LEU A 276 -6.19 -0.17 -4.32
CA LEU A 276 -6.10 0.38 -2.97
C LEU A 276 -6.00 1.91 -2.96
N PRO A 277 -6.37 2.58 -1.86
CA PRO A 277 -6.23 4.02 -1.73
C PRO A 277 -4.77 4.48 -1.76
N CYS A 278 -4.57 5.80 -1.84
CA CYS A 278 -3.24 6.40 -1.84
C CYS A 278 -2.45 6.04 -0.57
N ILE A 279 -1.14 5.94 -0.72
CA ILE A 279 -0.21 5.70 0.39
C ILE A 279 -0.29 6.83 1.42
N THR A 280 -0.41 6.49 2.71
CA THR A 280 -0.52 7.50 3.78
C THR A 280 0.74 8.33 4.00
N GLN A 281 1.91 7.78 3.68
CA GLN A 281 3.20 8.46 3.81
C GLN A 281 3.35 9.67 2.88
N ILE A 282 2.53 9.81 1.85
CA ILE A 282 2.56 10.95 0.93
C ILE A 282 2.35 12.27 1.69
N ALA A 283 1.45 12.33 2.66
CA ALA A 283 1.22 13.53 3.46
C ALA A 283 2.42 13.89 4.34
N VAL A 284 3.11 12.88 4.87
CA VAL A 284 4.31 13.07 5.69
C VAL A 284 5.48 13.58 4.85
N LEU A 285 5.65 13.04 3.64
CA LEU A 285 6.70 13.51 2.72
C LEU A 285 6.41 14.90 2.18
N ALA A 286 5.16 15.21 1.86
CA ALA A 286 4.76 16.54 1.43
C ALA A 286 5.09 17.60 2.52
N GLU A 287 4.80 17.30 3.80
CA GLU A 287 5.19 18.15 4.92
C GLU A 287 6.71 18.28 5.03
N PHE A 288 7.44 17.18 4.95
CA PHE A 288 8.90 17.15 5.05
C PHE A 288 9.59 17.96 3.94
N HIS A 289 9.05 17.90 2.72
CA HIS A 289 9.60 18.60 1.55
C HIS A 289 9.01 19.99 1.33
N HIS A 290 8.09 20.44 2.18
CA HIS A 290 7.33 21.69 1.98
C HIS A 290 6.54 21.75 0.67
N ALA A 291 6.07 20.60 0.20
CA ALA A 291 5.16 20.45 -0.93
C ALA A 291 3.70 20.75 -0.51
N ASP A 292 2.73 20.58 -1.41
CA ASP A 292 1.31 20.82 -1.10
C ASP A 292 0.74 19.76 -0.14
N VAL A 293 0.90 20.01 1.17
CA VAL A 293 0.40 19.14 2.26
C VAL A 293 -1.12 18.98 2.20
N LYS A 294 -1.84 20.04 1.80
CA LYS A 294 -3.30 19.98 1.72
C LYS A 294 -3.76 19.03 0.62
N PHE A 295 -3.13 19.08 -0.54
CA PHE A 295 -3.38 18.16 -1.63
C PHE A 295 -3.03 16.72 -1.23
N ALA A 296 -1.85 16.49 -0.66
CA ALA A 296 -1.41 15.18 -0.18
C ALA A 296 -2.36 14.58 0.88
N THR A 297 -2.80 15.39 1.85
CA THR A 297 -3.75 14.98 2.89
C THR A 297 -5.12 14.61 2.30
N THR A 298 -5.60 15.38 1.30
CA THR A 298 -6.84 15.08 0.60
C THR A 298 -6.72 13.79 -0.20
N ALA A 299 -5.55 13.49 -0.79
CA ALA A 299 -5.30 12.23 -1.48
C ALA A 299 -5.45 11.02 -0.53
N VAL A 300 -4.98 11.12 0.71
CA VAL A 300 -5.13 10.05 1.72
C VAL A 300 -6.61 9.79 2.07
N ALA A 301 -7.49 10.78 1.92
CA ALA A 301 -8.93 10.60 2.11
C ALA A 301 -9.56 9.63 1.08
N SER A 302 -8.85 9.25 0.01
CA SER A 302 -9.21 8.15 -0.88
C SER A 302 -9.51 6.84 -0.12
N THR A 303 -8.98 6.68 1.10
CA THR A 303 -9.29 5.55 1.99
C THR A 303 -10.79 5.36 2.22
N LEU A 304 -11.58 6.45 2.28
CA LEU A 304 -13.03 6.35 2.45
C LEU A 304 -13.71 5.76 1.20
N PHE A 305 -13.24 6.14 0.02
CA PHE A 305 -13.78 5.64 -1.24
C PHE A 305 -13.41 4.18 -1.48
N SER A 306 -12.28 3.72 -0.96
CA SER A 306 -11.83 2.33 -1.09
C SER A 306 -12.81 1.32 -0.49
N LEU A 307 -13.61 1.70 0.51
CA LEU A 307 -14.64 0.86 1.11
C LEU A 307 -15.70 0.39 0.09
N ALA A 308 -15.99 1.19 -0.93
CA ALA A 308 -16.90 0.83 -2.02
C ALA A 308 -16.15 0.22 -3.22
N VAL A 309 -14.94 0.69 -3.48
CA VAL A 309 -14.15 0.29 -4.66
C VAL A 309 -13.62 -1.13 -4.52
N ILE A 310 -13.12 -1.53 -3.34
CA ILE A 310 -12.57 -2.86 -3.10
C ILE A 310 -13.59 -3.97 -3.39
N PRO A 311 -14.84 -3.92 -2.87
CA PRO A 311 -15.88 -4.89 -3.22
C PRO A 311 -16.18 -4.94 -4.71
N ALA A 312 -16.25 -3.78 -5.38
CA ALA A 312 -16.52 -3.72 -6.82
C ALA A 312 -15.39 -4.45 -7.61
N TRP A 313 -14.13 -4.18 -7.30
CA TRP A 313 -13.02 -4.87 -7.93
C TRP A 313 -12.94 -6.34 -7.56
N MET A 314 -13.32 -6.74 -6.34
CA MET A 314 -13.36 -8.15 -5.93
C MET A 314 -14.35 -8.94 -6.79
N ILE A 315 -15.53 -8.38 -7.06
CA ILE A 315 -16.50 -8.99 -7.97
C ILE A 315 -15.90 -9.11 -9.38
N LEU A 316 -15.33 -8.01 -9.90
CA LEU A 316 -14.74 -7.98 -11.24
C LEU A 316 -13.61 -9.01 -11.40
N VAL A 317 -12.65 -9.08 -10.47
CA VAL A 317 -11.53 -10.05 -10.58
C VAL A 317 -12.01 -11.49 -10.44
N THR A 318 -13.06 -11.75 -9.68
CA THR A 318 -13.64 -13.09 -9.56
C THR A 318 -14.34 -13.51 -10.85
N MET A 319 -14.93 -12.55 -11.58
CA MET A 319 -15.57 -12.82 -12.87
C MET A 319 -14.57 -12.95 -14.04
N LEU A 320 -13.52 -12.12 -14.00
CA LEU A 320 -12.59 -11.97 -15.13
C LEU A 320 -11.35 -12.87 -15.04
N ILE A 321 -10.94 -13.26 -13.81
CA ILE A 321 -9.78 -14.13 -13.59
C ILE A 321 -10.29 -15.47 -13.05
N PRO A 322 -10.33 -16.51 -13.86
CA PRO A 322 -10.76 -17.85 -13.39
C PRO A 322 -9.85 -18.37 -12.28
N SER A 323 -10.36 -19.29 -11.47
CA SER A 323 -9.63 -19.95 -10.38
C SER A 323 -8.63 -20.98 -10.90
#